data_d6e11b1a337c3063aeb78e21e9dacd3a
#
_entry.id   d6e11b1a337c3063aeb78e21e9dacd3a
#
_cell.length_a   1.000
_cell.length_b   1.000
_cell.length_c   1.000
_cell.angle_alpha   90.00
_cell.angle_beta   90.00
_cell.angle_gamma   90.00
#
_symmetry.space_group_name_H-M   'P 1'
#
loop_
_entity.id
_entity.type
_entity.pdbx_description
1 polymer ?
#
loop_
_entity_poly.entity_id
_entity_poly.type
_entity_poly.pdbx_seq_one_letter_code
_entity_poly.pdbx_strand_id
1 'polypeptide(L)'
;LKKYDHPLWKKFEDQAAGSGHGGMDFFIVRAFIEALKDNQTPVIDVYDAVSMSVIVPLSEKSIKLNSTAVKIPDFTRGKWKTNPPIFGLDERY
;
A
#
# COMPACT_ATOMS: atom_id res chain seq x y z
N LEU A 1 8.51 -2.96 -23.28
CA LEU A 1 8.06 -2.55 -21.94
C LEU A 1 8.82 -3.28 -20.82
N LYS A 2 9.11 -4.59 -20.94
CA LYS A 2 9.81 -5.41 -19.90
C LYS A 2 11.11 -4.82 -19.34
N LYS A 3 11.80 -3.98 -20.09
CA LYS A 3 13.03 -3.32 -19.63
C LYS A 3 12.79 -2.35 -18.45
N TYR A 4 11.57 -1.83 -18.31
CA TYR A 4 11.20 -0.87 -17.26
C TYR A 4 10.45 -1.50 -16.08
N ASP A 5 10.20 -2.81 -16.14
CA ASP A 5 9.49 -3.49 -15.07
C ASP A 5 10.36 -3.53 -13.81
N HIS A 6 9.68 -3.43 -12.65
CA HIS A 6 10.34 -3.51 -11.36
C HIS A 6 11.10 -4.85 -11.21
N PRO A 7 12.27 -4.88 -10.55
CA PRO A 7 13.05 -6.11 -10.38
C PRO A 7 12.27 -7.27 -9.78
N LEU A 8 11.41 -7.01 -8.78
CA LEU A 8 10.53 -8.04 -8.20
C LEU A 8 9.60 -8.66 -9.23
N TRP A 9 9.04 -7.85 -10.14
CA TRP A 9 8.20 -8.37 -11.22
C TRP A 9 8.97 -9.32 -12.12
N LYS A 10 10.17 -8.93 -12.56
CA LYS A 10 11.03 -9.79 -13.38
C LYS A 10 11.40 -11.10 -12.69
N LYS A 11 11.63 -11.05 -11.38
CA LYS A 11 12.04 -12.20 -10.57
C LYS A 11 10.92 -13.21 -10.34
N PHE A 12 9.67 -12.74 -10.23
CA PHE A 12 8.53 -13.55 -9.81
C PHE A 12 7.38 -13.61 -10.84
N GLU A 13 7.62 -13.19 -12.10
CA GLU A 13 6.61 -13.14 -13.16
C GLU A 13 5.82 -14.47 -13.27
N ASP A 14 6.52 -15.60 -13.31
CA ASP A 14 5.91 -16.92 -13.44
C ASP A 14 5.07 -17.32 -12.21
N GLN A 15 5.52 -16.96 -11.01
CA GLN A 15 4.82 -17.27 -9.76
C GLN A 15 3.61 -16.36 -9.55
N ALA A 16 3.69 -15.12 -10.01
CA ALA A 16 2.59 -14.17 -9.98
C ALA A 16 1.53 -14.47 -11.04
N ALA A 17 1.90 -15.17 -12.10
CA ALA A 17 0.98 -15.54 -13.17
C ALA A 17 -0.21 -16.33 -12.63
N GLY A 18 -1.43 -15.86 -12.93
CA GLY A 18 -2.66 -16.48 -12.45
C GLY A 18 -3.14 -16.06 -11.06
N SER A 19 -2.35 -15.28 -10.31
CA SER A 19 -2.87 -14.62 -9.12
C SER A 19 -3.76 -13.41 -9.48
N GLY A 20 -4.60 -12.97 -8.54
CA GLY A 20 -5.58 -11.91 -8.79
C GLY A 20 -4.98 -10.60 -9.29
N HIS A 21 -5.80 -9.78 -9.93
CA HIS A 21 -5.46 -8.45 -10.44
C HIS A 21 -4.20 -8.42 -11.32
N GLY A 22 -4.07 -9.42 -12.23
CA GLY A 22 -2.95 -9.51 -13.17
C GLY A 22 -1.61 -9.82 -12.51
N GLY A 23 -1.63 -10.49 -11.35
CA GLY A 23 -0.42 -10.87 -10.61
C GLY A 23 -0.11 -9.96 -9.41
N MET A 24 -0.78 -8.83 -9.24
CA MET A 24 -0.50 -7.87 -8.17
C MET A 24 -0.74 -8.45 -6.77
N ASP A 25 -1.79 -9.28 -6.61
CA ASP A 25 -2.12 -9.90 -5.32
C ASP A 25 -0.98 -10.76 -4.78
N PHE A 26 -0.23 -11.44 -5.66
CA PHE A 26 0.95 -12.20 -5.26
C PHE A 26 1.98 -11.33 -4.55
N PHE A 27 2.30 -10.16 -5.09
CA PHE A 27 3.31 -9.27 -4.52
C PHE A 27 2.88 -8.69 -3.18
N ILE A 28 1.60 -8.30 -3.05
CA ILE A 28 1.07 -7.76 -1.80
C ILE A 28 1.10 -8.81 -0.69
N VAL A 29 0.59 -10.02 -0.96
CA VAL A 29 0.58 -11.11 0.02
C VAL A 29 1.98 -11.56 0.36
N ARG A 30 2.86 -11.68 -0.64
CA ARG A 30 4.26 -12.04 -0.43
C ARG A 30 4.96 -11.00 0.45
N ALA A 31 4.82 -9.72 0.16
CA ALA A 31 5.44 -8.64 0.95
C ALA A 31 5.02 -8.72 2.42
N PHE A 32 3.74 -8.95 2.69
CA PHE A 32 3.23 -9.12 4.04
C PHE A 32 3.84 -10.33 4.76
N ILE A 33 3.86 -11.49 4.09
CA ILE A 33 4.40 -12.74 4.68
C ILE A 33 5.89 -12.62 4.97
N GLU A 34 6.68 -12.09 4.03
CA GLU A 34 8.13 -11.94 4.21
C GLU A 34 8.43 -10.93 5.33
N ALA A 35 7.70 -9.82 5.42
CA ALA A 35 7.84 -8.87 6.52
C ALA A 35 7.59 -9.55 7.88
N LEU A 36 6.56 -10.40 8.00
CA LEU A 36 6.29 -11.14 9.23
C LEU A 36 7.40 -12.14 9.56
N LYS A 37 7.93 -12.87 8.58
CA LYS A 37 9.06 -13.80 8.79
C LYS A 37 10.30 -13.08 9.29
N ASP A 38 10.56 -11.89 8.77
CA ASP A 38 11.70 -11.05 9.11
C ASP A 38 11.47 -10.24 10.41
N ASN A 39 10.30 -10.40 11.05
CA ASN A 39 9.88 -9.61 12.20
C ASN A 39 9.95 -8.09 11.96
N GLN A 40 9.57 -7.69 10.75
CA GLN A 40 9.54 -6.30 10.31
C GLN A 40 8.09 -5.79 10.19
N THR A 41 7.93 -4.47 10.23
CA THR A 41 6.65 -3.85 9.91
C THR A 41 6.32 -4.07 8.43
N PRO A 42 5.10 -4.50 8.09
CA PRO A 42 4.67 -4.60 6.70
C PRO A 42 4.84 -3.29 5.94
N VAL A 43 5.14 -3.39 4.65
CA VAL A 43 5.38 -2.23 3.76
C VAL A 43 4.17 -1.31 3.69
N ILE A 44 2.98 -1.88 3.71
CA ILE A 44 1.71 -1.15 3.91
C ILE A 44 1.27 -1.44 5.34
N ASP A 45 1.44 -0.49 6.21
CA ASP A 45 1.09 -0.64 7.62
C ASP A 45 -0.40 -0.29 7.89
N VAL A 46 -0.81 -0.40 9.16
CA VAL A 46 -2.18 -0.09 9.57
C VAL A 46 -2.55 1.38 9.31
N TYR A 47 -1.60 2.28 9.37
CA TYR A 47 -1.86 3.72 9.15
C TYR A 47 -2.08 4.01 7.67
N ASP A 48 -1.33 3.35 6.78
CA ASP A 48 -1.55 3.41 5.34
C ASP A 48 -2.93 2.84 4.99
N ALA A 49 -3.26 1.66 5.51
CA ALA A 49 -4.55 1.02 5.28
C ALA A 49 -5.74 1.89 5.74
N VAL A 50 -5.65 2.50 6.92
CA VAL A 50 -6.69 3.39 7.44
C VAL A 50 -6.77 4.68 6.61
N SER A 51 -5.65 5.25 6.21
CA SER A 51 -5.59 6.46 5.38
C SER A 51 -6.22 6.25 4.00
N MET A 52 -6.00 5.09 3.40
CA MET A 52 -6.68 4.71 2.16
C MET A 52 -8.18 4.46 2.36
N SER A 53 -8.54 3.76 3.41
CA SER A 53 -9.94 3.37 3.68
C SER A 53 -10.84 4.55 4.05
N VAL A 54 -10.30 5.59 4.68
CA VAL A 54 -11.07 6.76 5.13
C VAL A 54 -11.61 7.62 3.98
N ILE A 55 -11.07 7.46 2.78
CA ILE A 55 -11.50 8.22 1.60
C ILE A 55 -13.00 8.03 1.34
N VAL A 56 -13.50 6.80 1.45
CA VAL A 56 -14.92 6.50 1.19
C VAL A 56 -15.85 7.26 2.14
N PRO A 57 -15.77 7.11 3.48
CA PRO A 57 -16.67 7.81 4.39
C PRO A 57 -16.48 9.34 4.37
N LEU A 58 -15.27 9.84 4.09
CA LEU A 58 -15.07 11.28 3.94
C LEU A 58 -15.65 11.83 2.64
N SER A 59 -15.61 11.06 1.55
CA SER A 59 -16.27 11.42 0.30
C SER A 59 -17.78 11.52 0.49
N GLU A 60 -18.42 10.54 1.15
CA GLU A 60 -19.83 10.61 1.49
C GLU A 60 -20.16 11.85 2.33
N LYS A 61 -19.34 12.13 3.34
CA LYS A 61 -19.50 13.31 4.18
C LYS A 61 -19.40 14.60 3.38
N SER A 62 -18.44 14.71 2.48
CA SER A 62 -18.27 15.85 1.60
C SER A 62 -19.52 16.08 0.73
N ILE A 63 -20.02 15.01 0.10
CA ILE A 63 -21.24 15.07 -0.72
C ILE A 63 -22.45 15.56 0.10
N LYS A 64 -22.66 15.00 1.28
CA LYS A 64 -23.74 15.43 2.20
C LYS A 64 -23.62 16.89 2.63
N LEU A 65 -22.45 17.47 2.56
CA LEU A 65 -22.15 18.87 2.88
C LEU A 65 -21.99 19.73 1.62
N ASN A 66 -22.70 19.41 0.54
CA ASN A 66 -22.66 20.12 -0.74
C ASN A 66 -21.24 20.20 -1.35
N SER A 67 -20.53 19.09 -1.33
CA SER A 67 -19.16 18.96 -1.87
C SER A 67 -18.13 19.89 -1.20
N THR A 68 -18.34 20.19 0.08
CA THR A 68 -17.40 20.98 0.87
C THR A 68 -16.13 20.17 1.17
N ALA A 69 -14.98 20.85 1.22
CA ALA A 69 -13.73 20.23 1.63
C ALA A 69 -13.82 19.68 3.05
N VAL A 70 -13.42 18.41 3.24
CA VAL A 70 -13.41 17.74 4.54
C VAL A 70 -11.98 17.43 4.93
N LYS A 71 -11.63 17.71 6.18
CA LYS A 71 -10.29 17.41 6.70
C LYS A 71 -10.12 15.91 6.86
N ILE A 72 -9.02 15.37 6.32
CA ILE A 72 -8.59 14.00 6.59
C ILE A 72 -7.96 13.95 7.99
N PRO A 73 -8.38 13.03 8.88
CA PRO A 73 -7.75 12.85 10.19
C PRO A 73 -6.30 12.39 10.06
N ASP A 74 -5.43 12.87 10.92
CA ASP A 74 -4.08 12.33 11.04
C ASP A 74 -4.09 11.13 12.00
N PHE A 75 -4.14 9.92 11.46
CA PHE A 75 -4.14 8.68 12.24
C PHE A 75 -2.78 8.37 12.86
N THR A 76 -1.71 8.95 12.32
CA THR A 76 -0.33 8.72 12.79
C THR A 76 0.07 9.60 13.97
N ARG A 77 -0.77 10.58 14.33
CA ARG A 77 -0.44 11.61 15.34
C ARG A 77 0.87 12.34 15.03
N GLY A 78 1.06 12.67 13.76
CA GLY A 78 2.24 13.39 13.28
C GLY A 78 3.44 12.52 12.90
N LYS A 79 3.43 11.22 13.17
CA LYS A 79 4.56 10.32 12.85
C LYS A 79 4.85 10.23 11.35
N TRP A 80 3.88 10.46 10.49
CA TRP A 80 4.07 10.47 9.03
C TRP A 80 5.18 11.43 8.58
N LYS A 81 5.49 12.46 9.37
CA LYS A 81 6.55 13.44 9.05
C LYS A 81 7.95 12.87 9.21
N THR A 82 8.10 11.85 10.02
CA THR A 82 9.39 11.26 10.39
C THR A 82 9.54 9.82 9.94
N ASN A 83 8.44 9.15 9.60
CA ASN A 83 8.50 7.79 9.07
C ASN A 83 9.16 7.81 7.69
N PRO A 84 10.18 6.98 7.45
CA PRO A 84 10.77 6.87 6.13
C PRO A 84 9.76 6.20 5.18
N PRO A 85 9.72 6.63 3.90
CA PRO A 85 8.97 5.90 2.90
C PRO A 85 9.68 4.55 2.65
N ILE A 86 8.96 3.44 2.74
CA ILE A 86 9.52 2.10 2.56
C ILE A 86 8.86 1.33 1.41
N PHE A 87 7.76 1.82 0.89
CA PHE A 87 7.01 1.14 -0.16
C PHE A 87 7.74 1.21 -1.52
N GLY A 88 8.03 0.04 -2.09
CA GLY A 88 8.60 -0.08 -3.42
C GLY A 88 10.03 0.46 -3.58
N LEU A 89 10.77 0.67 -2.49
CA LEU A 89 12.11 1.26 -2.51
C LEU A 89 13.22 0.23 -2.68
N ASP A 90 12.96 -1.03 -2.42
CA ASP A 90 13.96 -2.09 -2.54
C ASP A 90 13.37 -3.38 -3.17
N GLU A 91 14.23 -4.40 -3.32
CA GLU A 91 13.89 -5.65 -3.97
C GLU A 91 13.51 -6.78 -3.00
N ARG A 92 13.36 -6.49 -1.72
CA ARG A 92 13.06 -7.52 -0.72
C ARG A 92 11.62 -8.03 -0.85
N TYR A 93 10.71 -7.13 -0.94
CA TYR A 93 9.28 -7.43 -1.10
C TYR A 93 8.45 -6.23 -1.55
#